data_fb60fa0f5b403f088ba797d48f6c563f
#
_entry.id   fb60fa0f5b403f088ba797d48f6c563f
#
_cell.length_a   1.000
_cell.length_b   1.000
_cell.length_c   1.000
_cell.angle_alpha   90.00
_cell.angle_beta   90.00
_cell.angle_gamma   90.00
#
_symmetry.space_group_name_H-M   'P 1'
#
loop_
_entity.id
_entity.type
_entity.pdbx_description
1 polymer ?
#
loop_
_entity_poly.entity_id
_entity_poly.type
_entity_poly.pdbx_seq_one_letter_code
_entity_poly.pdbx_strand_id
1 'polypeptide(L)'
;MRKLLLAALAAAVAVAGFAVISQAGTGEGNTSWDFSIKPNKVKKAAASDSLVRPSKVDDQGTADTDDDVWTPASKNTISFPKGSSIDTGAMPRCKLTASEVGGGQQCPNKTRLGDGEAVVVVGGTPIGSGGKRQGGSKLNATIEAFNQKSTILMIVQPCGPNTGPGSGQDCQPAGDPTVLQGTWSKVATHPKLAVPTPQSLLAVGIVVETFHLVTDKHTKTVKQKGKEVLRSFLFSPEECGGKWKSQDKANYVDGTSQTIKDSQKCKKP
;
A
#
# COMPACT_ATOMS: atom_id res chain seq x y z
N MET A 1 -36.45 4.56 -45.33
CA MET A 1 -35.83 5.36 -44.28
C MET A 1 -36.34 4.89 -42.93
N ARG A 2 -35.82 3.78 -42.42
CA ARG A 2 -36.11 3.21 -41.07
C ARG A 2 -35.14 2.07 -40.84
N LYS A 3 -33.87 2.35 -40.50
CA LYS A 3 -32.88 1.37 -40.01
C LYS A 3 -31.60 2.10 -39.58
N LEU A 4 -31.67 3.06 -38.65
CA LEU A 4 -30.48 3.73 -38.08
C LEU A 4 -30.83 4.33 -36.71
N LEU A 5 -31.33 3.52 -35.77
CA LEU A 5 -31.60 3.94 -34.39
C LEU A 5 -31.57 2.73 -33.41
N LEU A 6 -30.51 1.92 -33.45
CA LEU A 6 -30.34 0.82 -32.49
C LEU A 6 -28.83 0.45 -32.34
N ALA A 7 -27.98 1.44 -32.18
CA ALA A 7 -26.54 1.20 -31.89
C ALA A 7 -25.94 2.23 -30.92
N ALA A 8 -26.68 2.68 -29.92
CA ALA A 8 -26.21 3.64 -28.96
C ALA A 8 -26.70 3.34 -27.52
N LEU A 9 -26.77 2.06 -27.14
CA LEU A 9 -27.18 1.67 -25.77
C LEU A 9 -26.49 0.39 -25.30
N ALA A 10 -25.17 0.28 -25.51
CA ALA A 10 -24.37 -0.86 -25.01
C ALA A 10 -22.98 -0.45 -24.51
N ALA A 11 -22.82 0.74 -23.96
CA ALA A 11 -21.52 1.18 -23.42
C ALA A 11 -21.64 1.89 -22.06
N ALA A 12 -22.61 1.53 -21.23
CA ALA A 12 -22.80 2.17 -19.91
C ALA A 12 -23.13 1.16 -18.81
N VAL A 13 -22.53 -0.04 -18.81
CA VAL A 13 -22.65 -1.00 -17.69
C VAL A 13 -21.35 -1.78 -17.57
N ALA A 14 -20.30 -1.17 -17.05
CA ALA A 14 -19.11 -1.89 -16.59
C ALA A 14 -18.25 -1.07 -15.61
N VAL A 15 -18.83 -0.17 -14.81
CA VAL A 15 -18.15 0.42 -13.65
C VAL A 15 -19.09 0.39 -12.44
N ALA A 16 -19.73 -0.75 -12.20
CA ALA A 16 -20.19 -1.12 -10.88
C ALA A 16 -19.03 -1.89 -10.23
N GLY A 17 -17.92 -1.21 -10.02
CA GLY A 17 -16.81 -1.68 -9.22
C GLY A 17 -17.33 -1.97 -7.83
N PHE A 18 -17.20 -3.21 -7.42
CA PHE A 18 -17.57 -3.75 -6.13
C PHE A 18 -16.97 -2.89 -5.01
N ALA A 19 -17.74 -1.98 -4.47
CA ALA A 19 -17.46 -1.42 -3.16
C ALA A 19 -17.54 -2.56 -2.16
N VAL A 20 -16.44 -3.25 -1.94
CA VAL A 20 -16.27 -4.02 -0.71
C VAL A 20 -16.28 -2.96 0.38
N ILE A 21 -17.38 -2.85 1.12
CA ILE A 21 -17.47 -1.95 2.25
C ILE A 21 -16.55 -2.56 3.31
N SER A 22 -15.26 -2.23 3.25
CA SER A 22 -14.39 -2.28 4.41
C SER A 22 -14.80 -1.10 5.28
N GLN A 23 -14.92 -1.31 6.57
CA GLN A 23 -15.05 -0.19 7.50
C GLN A 23 -13.62 0.29 7.75
N ALA A 24 -13.20 1.32 7.02
CA ALA A 24 -11.91 1.93 7.24
C ALA A 24 -11.77 2.30 8.72
N GLY A 25 -10.73 1.82 9.36
CA GLY A 25 -10.38 2.24 10.71
C GLY A 25 -9.87 3.68 10.66
N THR A 26 -10.38 4.54 11.54
CA THR A 26 -9.87 5.90 11.73
C THR A 26 -9.12 6.00 13.05
N GLY A 27 -8.14 6.88 13.10
CA GLY A 27 -7.33 7.16 14.27
C GLY A 27 -7.23 8.65 14.55
N GLU A 28 -6.42 9.04 15.53
CA GLU A 28 -6.12 10.43 15.85
C GLU A 28 -5.35 11.12 14.71
N GLY A 29 -5.59 12.41 14.51
CA GLY A 29 -4.86 13.22 13.55
C GLY A 29 -5.05 12.75 12.10
N ASN A 30 -6.29 12.48 11.68
CA ASN A 30 -6.69 12.08 10.34
C ASN A 30 -5.99 10.80 9.80
N THR A 31 -5.38 9.99 10.67
CA THR A 31 -4.81 8.71 10.29
C THR A 31 -5.92 7.71 9.97
N SER A 32 -5.70 6.84 8.98
CA SER A 32 -6.66 5.82 8.59
C SER A 32 -5.99 4.56 8.07
N TRP A 33 -6.72 3.44 8.13
CA TRP A 33 -6.32 2.16 7.59
C TRP A 33 -7.51 1.47 6.93
N ASP A 34 -7.39 1.16 5.66
CA ASP A 34 -8.34 0.37 4.88
C ASP A 34 -7.60 -0.78 4.22
N PHE A 35 -8.10 -2.00 4.41
CA PHE A 35 -7.45 -3.20 3.91
C PHE A 35 -8.45 -4.25 3.44
N SER A 36 -8.25 -4.75 2.25
CA SER A 36 -9.06 -5.84 1.73
C SER A 36 -8.24 -6.95 1.08
N ILE A 37 -8.79 -8.16 1.10
CA ILE A 37 -8.30 -9.34 0.39
C ILE A 37 -9.37 -9.78 -0.61
N LYS A 38 -8.97 -9.98 -1.86
CA LYS A 38 -9.84 -10.44 -2.95
C LYS A 38 -9.29 -11.74 -3.55
N PRO A 39 -10.11 -12.81 -3.67
CA PRO A 39 -11.51 -12.91 -3.24
C PRO A 39 -11.64 -13.00 -1.72
N ASN A 40 -12.77 -12.53 -1.18
CA ASN A 40 -13.08 -12.58 0.25
C ASN A 40 -13.57 -13.97 0.73
N LYS A 41 -13.05 -15.04 0.12
CA LYS A 41 -13.34 -16.45 0.41
C LYS A 41 -12.15 -17.10 1.11
N VAL A 42 -12.42 -18.07 1.99
CA VAL A 42 -11.36 -18.80 2.71
C VAL A 42 -10.48 -19.66 1.81
N LYS A 43 -9.23 -19.84 2.20
CA LYS A 43 -8.22 -20.71 1.54
C LYS A 43 -8.07 -20.47 0.03
N LYS A 44 -8.17 -19.23 -0.43
CA LYS A 44 -8.02 -18.88 -1.84
C LYS A 44 -6.73 -18.10 -2.08
N ALA A 45 -6.11 -18.37 -3.22
CA ALA A 45 -5.10 -17.49 -3.78
C ALA A 45 -5.69 -16.10 -3.98
N ALA A 46 -5.04 -15.07 -3.47
CA ALA A 46 -5.64 -13.76 -3.32
C ALA A 46 -4.71 -12.61 -3.75
N ALA A 47 -5.32 -11.48 -4.03
CA ALA A 47 -4.74 -10.16 -4.11
C ALA A 47 -5.03 -9.39 -2.81
N SER A 48 -4.28 -8.33 -2.52
CA SER A 48 -4.61 -7.40 -1.44
C SER A 48 -4.65 -5.97 -1.95
N ASP A 49 -5.47 -5.18 -1.28
CA ASP A 49 -5.65 -3.76 -1.52
C ASP A 49 -5.53 -3.07 -0.17
N SER A 50 -4.58 -2.14 -0.03
CA SER A 50 -4.23 -1.50 1.24
C SER A 50 -4.05 0.00 1.04
N LEU A 51 -4.85 0.77 1.76
CA LEU A 51 -4.74 2.23 1.83
C LEU A 51 -4.45 2.63 3.27
N VAL A 52 -3.37 3.34 3.48
CA VAL A 52 -2.98 3.86 4.79
C VAL A 52 -2.73 5.37 4.73
N ARG A 53 -3.17 6.08 5.76
CA ARG A 53 -2.71 7.44 6.08
C ARG A 53 -1.83 7.35 7.32
N PRO A 54 -0.53 7.16 7.13
CA PRO A 54 0.36 6.75 8.22
C PRO A 54 0.77 7.90 9.12
N SER A 55 0.84 9.13 8.61
CA SER A 55 1.29 10.30 9.39
C SER A 55 0.10 11.01 10.04
N LYS A 56 0.29 11.50 11.26
CA LYS A 56 -0.72 12.36 11.90
C LYS A 56 -0.65 13.75 11.30
N VAL A 57 -1.81 14.37 11.11
CA VAL A 57 -1.95 15.77 10.79
C VAL A 57 -2.86 16.43 11.82
N ASP A 58 -2.44 17.58 12.32
CA ASP A 58 -3.26 18.49 13.08
C ASP A 58 -3.55 19.69 12.16
N ASP A 59 -4.76 19.69 11.59
CA ASP A 59 -5.19 20.65 10.57
C ASP A 59 -5.61 22.01 11.14
N GLN A 60 -5.33 22.28 12.40
CA GLN A 60 -5.63 23.55 13.08
C GLN A 60 -7.07 24.07 12.86
N GLY A 61 -7.93 23.28 12.20
CA GLY A 61 -9.32 23.62 11.88
C GLY A 61 -9.48 24.67 10.78
N THR A 62 -8.46 24.90 9.96
CA THR A 62 -8.49 25.84 8.83
C THR A 62 -8.52 25.09 7.48
N ALA A 63 -8.88 25.81 6.41
CA ALA A 63 -8.78 25.28 5.06
C ALA A 63 -7.37 25.45 4.44
N ASP A 64 -6.48 26.16 5.13
CA ASP A 64 -5.12 26.43 4.70
C ASP A 64 -4.21 25.29 5.16
N THR A 65 -3.55 24.62 4.20
CA THR A 65 -2.63 23.52 4.51
C THR A 65 -1.24 24.00 4.95
N ASP A 66 -0.96 25.30 4.87
CA ASP A 66 0.32 25.86 5.29
C ASP A 66 0.45 25.92 6.83
N ASP A 67 -0.65 25.84 7.56
CA ASP A 67 -0.66 25.77 9.02
C ASP A 67 -0.80 24.34 9.57
N ASP A 68 -1.03 23.35 8.71
CA ASP A 68 -1.07 21.93 9.09
C ASP A 68 0.21 21.50 9.80
N VAL A 69 0.06 20.83 10.95
CA VAL A 69 1.18 20.27 11.70
C VAL A 69 1.26 18.76 11.49
N TRP A 70 2.31 18.33 10.83
CA TRP A 70 2.56 16.92 10.51
C TRP A 70 3.45 16.24 11.54
N THR A 71 3.04 15.05 12.00
CA THR A 71 3.90 14.14 12.77
C THR A 71 4.18 12.90 11.91
N PRO A 72 5.35 12.83 11.25
CA PRO A 72 5.69 11.75 10.34
C PRO A 72 5.72 10.39 11.06
N ALA A 73 5.24 9.35 10.36
CA ALA A 73 5.49 7.98 10.80
C ALA A 73 6.95 7.60 10.48
N SER A 74 7.66 7.12 11.49
CA SER A 74 9.02 6.56 11.35
C SER A 74 9.00 5.10 10.92
N LYS A 75 7.89 4.40 11.18
CA LYS A 75 7.69 3.00 10.81
C LYS A 75 6.23 2.62 10.84
N ASN A 76 5.79 1.88 9.83
CA ASN A 76 4.48 1.22 9.81
C ASN A 76 4.64 -0.29 9.92
N THR A 77 3.71 -0.94 10.62
CA THR A 77 3.64 -2.41 10.72
C THR A 77 2.23 -2.86 10.39
N ILE A 78 2.07 -3.32 9.17
CA ILE A 78 0.82 -3.87 8.64
C ILE A 78 0.69 -5.32 9.09
N SER A 79 -0.41 -5.65 9.76
CA SER A 79 -0.75 -7.03 10.14
C SER A 79 -1.94 -7.51 9.33
N PHE A 80 -1.70 -8.53 8.53
CA PHE A 80 -2.73 -9.20 7.74
C PHE A 80 -3.70 -9.99 8.65
N PRO A 81 -4.88 -10.35 8.16
CA PRO A 81 -5.80 -11.17 8.94
C PRO A 81 -5.14 -12.48 9.39
N LYS A 82 -5.43 -12.89 10.64
CA LYS A 82 -4.95 -14.17 11.17
C LYS A 82 -5.42 -15.34 10.30
N GLY A 83 -4.55 -16.29 10.04
CA GLY A 83 -4.79 -17.42 9.15
C GLY A 83 -4.47 -17.14 7.68
N SER A 84 -4.13 -15.91 7.31
CA SER A 84 -3.51 -15.62 6.01
C SER A 84 -2.09 -16.21 5.97
N SER A 85 -1.57 -16.43 4.75
CA SER A 85 -0.16 -16.79 4.57
C SER A 85 0.45 -16.09 3.37
N ILE A 86 1.74 -15.79 3.47
CA ILE A 86 2.58 -15.23 2.40
C ILE A 86 3.62 -16.28 2.01
N ASP A 87 3.70 -16.57 0.71
CA ASP A 87 4.72 -17.44 0.14
C ASP A 87 5.53 -16.68 -0.91
N THR A 88 6.63 -16.07 -0.48
CA THR A 88 7.54 -15.35 -1.39
C THR A 88 8.22 -16.26 -2.42
N GLY A 89 8.12 -17.57 -2.30
CA GLY A 89 8.61 -18.55 -3.29
C GLY A 89 7.60 -18.92 -4.36
N ALA A 90 6.36 -18.42 -4.28
CA ALA A 90 5.32 -18.67 -5.26
C ALA A 90 5.57 -17.96 -6.60
N MET A 91 6.43 -16.95 -6.61
CA MET A 91 6.77 -16.16 -7.79
C MET A 91 8.28 -15.86 -7.82
N PRO A 92 8.83 -15.41 -8.96
CA PRO A 92 10.22 -14.96 -9.05
C PRO A 92 10.53 -13.84 -8.07
N ARG A 93 11.81 -13.69 -7.73
CA ARG A 93 12.29 -12.68 -6.76
C ARG A 93 13.25 -11.73 -7.44
N CYS A 94 13.12 -10.44 -7.14
CA CYS A 94 14.16 -9.46 -7.43
C CYS A 94 15.36 -9.75 -6.52
N LYS A 95 16.54 -9.83 -7.10
CA LYS A 95 17.80 -10.12 -6.38
C LYS A 95 18.57 -8.85 -6.05
N LEU A 96 18.16 -7.70 -6.59
CA LEU A 96 18.80 -6.42 -6.36
C LEU A 96 18.54 -5.94 -4.94
N THR A 97 19.51 -5.27 -4.37
CA THR A 97 19.40 -4.54 -3.10
C THR A 97 18.66 -3.22 -3.30
N ALA A 98 18.18 -2.61 -2.20
CA ALA A 98 17.58 -1.29 -2.26
C ALA A 98 18.55 -0.23 -2.81
N SER A 99 19.86 -0.34 -2.50
CA SER A 99 20.89 0.56 -3.02
C SER A 99 21.10 0.44 -4.52
N GLU A 100 21.13 -0.79 -5.05
CA GLU A 100 21.28 -1.03 -6.50
C GLU A 100 20.08 -0.49 -7.28
N VAL A 101 18.87 -0.68 -6.75
CA VAL A 101 17.65 -0.14 -7.37
C VAL A 101 17.62 1.39 -7.26
N GLY A 102 18.00 1.95 -6.12
CA GLY A 102 18.15 3.42 -5.96
C GLY A 102 19.24 4.01 -6.85
N GLY A 103 20.24 3.20 -7.25
CA GLY A 103 21.25 3.52 -8.25
C GLY A 103 20.80 3.34 -9.71
N GLY A 104 19.51 3.10 -9.97
CA GLY A 104 18.92 3.02 -11.31
C GLY A 104 18.83 1.62 -11.91
N GLN A 105 19.24 0.55 -11.20
CA GLN A 105 19.01 -0.82 -11.66
C GLN A 105 17.53 -1.19 -11.50
N GLN A 106 17.00 -1.98 -12.43
CA GLN A 106 15.59 -2.33 -12.44
C GLN A 106 15.35 -3.79 -12.05
N CYS A 107 14.40 -4.02 -11.18
CA CYS A 107 13.89 -5.36 -10.92
C CYS A 107 13.18 -5.92 -12.16
N PRO A 108 13.36 -7.20 -12.49
CA PRO A 108 12.64 -7.81 -13.61
C PRO A 108 11.11 -7.76 -13.39
N ASN A 109 10.33 -7.40 -14.42
CA ASN A 109 8.85 -7.28 -14.33
C ASN A 109 8.17 -8.54 -13.77
N LYS A 110 8.69 -9.74 -14.07
CA LYS A 110 8.15 -11.00 -13.51
C LYS A 110 8.26 -11.12 -11.98
N THR A 111 8.97 -10.20 -11.33
CA THR A 111 9.12 -10.13 -9.87
C THR A 111 8.21 -9.08 -9.24
N ARG A 112 7.44 -8.35 -10.06
CA ARG A 112 6.50 -7.30 -9.62
C ARG A 112 5.32 -7.92 -8.90
N LEU A 113 5.02 -7.41 -7.72
CA LEU A 113 3.90 -7.83 -6.89
C LEU A 113 2.63 -7.05 -7.19
N GLY A 114 2.78 -5.80 -7.59
CA GLY A 114 1.68 -4.90 -7.85
C GLY A 114 2.12 -3.44 -7.87
N ASP A 115 1.14 -2.57 -7.89
CA ASP A 115 1.29 -1.14 -8.07
C ASP A 115 0.53 -0.36 -7.01
N GLY A 116 0.86 0.91 -6.95
CA GLY A 116 0.19 1.81 -6.06
C GLY A 116 0.49 3.27 -6.33
N GLU A 117 0.00 4.08 -5.42
CA GLU A 117 0.15 5.51 -5.43
C GLU A 117 0.39 6.03 -4.01
N ALA A 118 1.04 7.17 -3.90
CA ALA A 118 1.21 7.87 -2.63
C ALA A 118 0.99 9.37 -2.82
N VAL A 119 0.60 10.03 -1.74
CA VAL A 119 0.72 11.47 -1.59
C VAL A 119 1.75 11.72 -0.50
N VAL A 120 2.73 12.54 -0.84
CA VAL A 120 3.78 12.97 0.10
C VAL A 120 3.75 14.48 0.26
N VAL A 121 4.04 14.94 1.47
CA VAL A 121 4.22 16.36 1.76
C VAL A 121 5.71 16.63 1.87
N VAL A 122 6.19 17.65 1.18
CA VAL A 122 7.59 18.04 1.10
C VAL A 122 7.79 19.49 1.50
N GLY A 123 8.95 19.83 2.05
CA GLY A 123 9.36 21.22 2.32
C GLY A 123 8.75 21.86 3.57
N GLY A 124 8.03 21.11 4.40
CA GLY A 124 7.49 21.65 5.66
C GLY A 124 8.58 22.13 6.62
N THR A 125 8.30 23.22 7.33
CA THR A 125 9.21 23.81 8.33
C THR A 125 9.27 22.96 9.61
N PRO A 126 10.46 22.56 10.10
CA PRO A 126 10.59 21.83 11.35
C PRO A 126 10.03 22.63 12.53
N ILE A 127 9.24 21.96 13.40
CA ILE A 127 8.69 22.56 14.61
C ILE A 127 9.20 21.80 15.84
N GLY A 128 9.86 22.50 16.74
CA GLY A 128 10.37 21.93 17.99
C GLY A 128 11.42 20.83 17.77
N SER A 129 11.69 20.01 18.80
CA SER A 129 12.70 18.96 18.77
C SER A 129 12.15 17.56 18.37
N GLY A 130 10.83 17.42 18.20
CA GLY A 130 10.16 16.12 18.01
C GLY A 130 10.04 15.66 16.56
N GLY A 131 10.71 16.30 15.60
CA GLY A 131 10.63 15.92 14.18
C GLY A 131 9.30 16.25 13.51
N LYS A 132 8.42 17.01 14.17
CA LYS A 132 7.18 17.55 13.59
C LYS A 132 7.49 18.62 12.56
N ARG A 133 6.56 18.81 11.61
CA ARG A 133 6.70 19.79 10.53
C ARG A 133 5.40 20.55 10.31
N GLN A 134 5.52 21.81 9.91
CA GLN A 134 4.38 22.67 9.57
C GLN A 134 4.39 23.00 8.09
N GLY A 135 3.21 22.95 7.48
CA GLY A 135 3.01 23.25 6.07
C GLY A 135 3.70 22.25 5.15
N GLY A 136 3.93 22.67 3.93
CA GLY A 136 4.59 21.92 2.87
C GLY A 136 3.70 21.71 1.65
N SER A 137 4.32 21.33 0.54
CA SER A 137 3.63 21.09 -0.73
C SER A 137 3.32 19.61 -0.91
N LYS A 138 2.09 19.28 -1.32
CA LYS A 138 1.70 17.91 -1.64
C LYS A 138 2.18 17.53 -3.04
N LEU A 139 2.80 16.37 -3.13
CA LEU A 139 3.22 15.74 -4.38
C LEU A 139 2.60 14.36 -4.50
N ASN A 140 2.12 14.03 -5.71
CA ASN A 140 1.73 12.68 -6.04
C ASN A 140 2.96 11.83 -6.35
N ALA A 141 2.85 10.53 -6.13
CA ALA A 141 3.88 9.56 -6.49
C ALA A 141 3.23 8.24 -6.94
N THR A 142 3.90 7.55 -7.85
CA THR A 142 3.56 6.16 -8.19
C THR A 142 4.44 5.19 -7.41
N ILE A 143 3.92 3.98 -7.18
CA ILE A 143 4.59 2.92 -6.45
C ILE A 143 4.64 1.68 -7.32
N GLU A 144 5.79 1.05 -7.40
CA GLU A 144 5.95 -0.32 -7.90
C GLU A 144 6.51 -1.20 -6.80
N ALA A 145 5.85 -2.34 -6.53
CA ALA A 145 6.25 -3.27 -5.48
C ALA A 145 6.83 -4.56 -6.08
N PHE A 146 7.96 -5.03 -5.54
CA PHE A 146 8.68 -6.20 -6.04
C PHE A 146 8.94 -7.23 -4.93
N ASN A 147 8.76 -8.50 -5.28
CA ASN A 147 8.99 -9.62 -4.39
C ASN A 147 10.48 -9.88 -4.16
N GLN A 148 10.87 -10.08 -2.91
CA GLN A 148 12.19 -10.57 -2.48
C GLN A 148 12.05 -11.80 -1.57
N LYS A 149 13.15 -12.31 -1.02
CA LYS A 149 13.13 -13.54 -0.20
C LYS A 149 12.33 -13.39 1.09
N SER A 150 12.59 -12.33 1.85
CA SER A 150 11.97 -12.03 3.15
C SER A 150 11.51 -10.58 3.25
N THR A 151 11.56 -9.85 2.15
CA THR A 151 11.28 -8.44 2.07
C THR A 151 10.40 -8.14 0.86
N ILE A 152 9.86 -6.94 0.81
CA ILE A 152 9.27 -6.31 -0.36
C ILE A 152 10.09 -5.05 -0.65
N LEU A 153 10.42 -4.84 -1.90
CA LEU A 153 11.00 -3.60 -2.39
C LEU A 153 9.91 -2.77 -3.01
N MET A 154 9.82 -1.50 -2.65
CA MET A 154 8.84 -0.56 -3.19
C MET A 154 9.59 0.64 -3.75
N ILE A 155 9.44 0.89 -5.04
CA ILE A 155 10.00 2.04 -5.73
C ILE A 155 8.91 3.11 -5.74
N VAL A 156 9.16 4.22 -5.09
CA VAL A 156 8.26 5.38 -5.03
C VAL A 156 8.82 6.46 -5.94
N GLN A 157 8.16 6.70 -7.07
CA GLN A 157 8.56 7.71 -8.06
C GLN A 157 7.71 8.96 -7.88
N PRO A 158 8.28 10.09 -7.45
CA PRO A 158 7.56 11.36 -7.41
C PRO A 158 7.11 11.79 -8.81
N CYS A 159 5.92 12.37 -8.90
CA CYS A 159 5.36 12.93 -10.12
C CYS A 159 5.58 14.44 -10.15
N GLY A 160 5.71 15.01 -11.34
CA GLY A 160 5.79 16.46 -11.54
C GLY A 160 4.49 17.16 -11.13
N PRO A 161 4.53 18.50 -11.03
CA PRO A 161 3.35 19.29 -10.67
C PRO A 161 2.15 18.98 -11.58
N ASN A 162 0.97 18.81 -10.98
CA ASN A 162 -0.30 18.54 -11.65
C ASN A 162 -0.31 17.27 -12.51
N THR A 163 0.57 16.30 -12.23
CA THR A 163 0.60 14.99 -12.91
C THR A 163 0.49 13.86 -11.89
N GLY A 164 0.18 12.65 -12.37
CA GLY A 164 0.06 11.47 -11.53
C GLY A 164 -1.34 11.24 -10.94
N PRO A 165 -1.45 10.34 -9.97
CA PRO A 165 -2.74 9.89 -9.43
C PRO A 165 -3.63 11.05 -8.98
N GLY A 166 -4.91 11.00 -9.38
CA GLY A 166 -5.89 12.04 -9.03
C GLY A 166 -5.85 13.32 -9.89
N SER A 167 -4.82 13.53 -10.71
CA SER A 167 -4.73 14.72 -11.59
C SER A 167 -5.42 14.55 -12.95
N GLY A 168 -5.77 13.32 -13.31
CA GLY A 168 -6.26 12.98 -14.66
C GLY A 168 -5.18 12.96 -15.74
N GLN A 169 -3.89 13.11 -15.37
CA GLN A 169 -2.73 13.02 -16.25
C GLN A 169 -1.78 11.92 -15.78
N ASP A 170 -1.05 11.31 -16.70
CA ASP A 170 -0.02 10.34 -16.37
C ASP A 170 1.09 10.99 -15.53
N CYS A 171 1.69 10.21 -14.62
CA CYS A 171 2.81 10.65 -13.82
C CYS A 171 4.00 11.00 -14.72
N GLN A 172 4.41 12.25 -14.71
CA GLN A 172 5.68 12.69 -15.29
C GLN A 172 6.72 12.59 -14.19
N PRO A 173 7.70 11.68 -14.27
CA PRO A 173 8.71 11.51 -13.24
C PRO A 173 9.42 12.82 -12.90
N ALA A 174 9.51 13.15 -11.62
CA ALA A 174 10.19 14.33 -11.11
C ALA A 174 11.17 13.94 -9.99
N GLY A 175 12.45 14.06 -10.26
CA GLY A 175 13.51 13.68 -9.35
C GLY A 175 13.77 12.16 -9.29
N ASP A 176 14.70 11.79 -8.41
CA ASP A 176 15.11 10.41 -8.24
C ASP A 176 14.06 9.60 -7.46
N PRO A 177 13.84 8.31 -7.81
CA PRO A 177 12.94 7.46 -7.06
C PRO A 177 13.48 7.16 -5.67
N THR A 178 12.57 7.04 -4.72
CA THR A 178 12.89 6.56 -3.38
C THR A 178 12.59 5.08 -3.28
N VAL A 179 13.53 4.32 -2.70
CA VAL A 179 13.35 2.88 -2.48
C VAL A 179 13.03 2.62 -1.02
N LEU A 180 11.84 2.08 -0.77
CA LEU A 180 11.41 1.59 0.53
C LEU A 180 11.59 0.07 0.59
N GLN A 181 12.03 -0.44 1.73
CA GLN A 181 12.14 -1.88 1.94
C GLN A 181 11.30 -2.30 3.14
N GLY A 182 10.27 -3.10 2.89
CA GLY A 182 9.47 -3.72 3.93
C GLY A 182 9.98 -5.12 4.28
N THR A 183 9.91 -5.51 5.54
CA THR A 183 10.33 -6.84 6.02
C THR A 183 9.13 -7.67 6.44
N TRP A 184 9.04 -8.89 5.90
CA TRP A 184 8.02 -9.86 6.26
C TRP A 184 8.38 -10.62 7.54
N SER A 185 7.37 -10.86 8.39
CA SER A 185 7.45 -11.75 9.53
C SER A 185 6.15 -12.55 9.70
N LYS A 186 6.20 -13.66 10.44
CA LYS A 186 5.04 -14.55 10.72
C LYS A 186 4.26 -14.98 9.46
N VAL A 187 4.95 -15.15 8.34
CA VAL A 187 4.36 -15.34 7.00
C VAL A 187 3.40 -16.54 6.88
N ALA A 188 3.53 -17.56 7.71
CA ALA A 188 2.73 -18.79 7.61
C ALA A 188 1.31 -18.68 8.22
N THR A 189 1.10 -17.83 9.22
CA THR A 189 -0.15 -17.85 9.99
C THR A 189 -0.76 -16.49 10.28
N HIS A 190 0.05 -15.45 10.32
CA HIS A 190 -0.36 -14.08 10.61
C HIS A 190 0.68 -13.13 10.06
N PRO A 191 0.73 -12.96 8.73
CA PRO A 191 1.77 -12.17 8.09
C PRO A 191 1.79 -10.74 8.62
N LYS A 192 3.01 -10.23 8.81
CA LYS A 192 3.25 -8.83 9.15
C LYS A 192 4.28 -8.26 8.20
N LEU A 193 4.01 -7.07 7.71
CA LEU A 193 4.92 -6.27 6.90
C LEU A 193 5.35 -5.04 7.68
N ALA A 194 6.62 -4.95 8.03
CA ALA A 194 7.19 -3.77 8.68
C ALA A 194 7.92 -2.92 7.65
N VAL A 195 7.49 -1.67 7.49
CA VAL A 195 8.03 -0.71 6.53
C VAL A 195 8.59 0.48 7.32
N PRO A 196 9.92 0.58 7.50
CA PRO A 196 10.53 1.77 8.08
C PRO A 196 10.54 2.90 7.06
N THR A 197 10.32 4.13 7.51
CA THR A 197 10.58 5.33 6.71
C THR A 197 12.07 5.62 6.74
N PRO A 198 12.75 5.74 5.59
CA PRO A 198 14.18 6.05 5.55
C PRO A 198 14.51 7.35 6.30
N GLN A 199 15.57 7.33 7.07
CA GLN A 199 16.02 8.54 7.81
C GLN A 199 16.36 9.70 6.88
N SER A 200 16.84 9.42 5.66
CA SER A 200 17.08 10.43 4.64
C SER A 200 15.82 11.21 4.25
N LEU A 201 14.67 10.54 4.16
CA LEU A 201 13.39 11.20 3.88
C LEU A 201 12.92 12.05 5.06
N LEU A 202 13.03 11.51 6.28
CA LEU A 202 12.69 12.24 7.49
C LEU A 202 13.58 13.48 7.68
N ALA A 203 14.87 13.37 7.37
CA ALA A 203 15.82 14.47 7.49
C ALA A 203 15.51 15.63 6.53
N VAL A 204 15.09 15.32 5.29
CA VAL A 204 14.71 16.36 4.32
C VAL A 204 13.25 16.78 4.41
N GLY A 205 12.51 16.24 5.40
CA GLY A 205 11.16 16.67 5.71
C GLY A 205 10.08 16.11 4.82
N ILE A 206 10.29 14.94 4.28
CA ILE A 206 9.25 14.23 3.53
C ILE A 206 8.34 13.50 4.51
N VAL A 207 7.04 13.78 4.40
CA VAL A 207 5.97 13.16 5.17
C VAL A 207 5.09 12.36 4.21
N VAL A 208 4.82 11.10 4.52
CA VAL A 208 3.84 10.30 3.77
C VAL A 208 2.45 10.60 4.30
N GLU A 209 1.63 11.26 3.50
CA GLU A 209 0.22 11.53 3.83
C GLU A 209 -0.65 10.31 3.53
N THR A 210 -0.56 9.76 2.32
CA THR A 210 -1.28 8.55 1.91
C THR A 210 -0.34 7.58 1.23
N PHE A 211 -0.62 6.30 1.40
CA PHE A 211 0.09 5.22 0.73
C PHE A 211 -0.92 4.13 0.37
N HIS A 212 -1.15 3.94 -0.91
CA HIS A 212 -2.06 2.96 -1.46
C HIS A 212 -1.27 1.93 -2.26
N LEU A 213 -1.41 0.65 -1.93
CA LEU A 213 -0.74 -0.46 -2.63
C LEU A 213 -1.74 -1.55 -2.93
N VAL A 214 -1.85 -1.90 -4.20
CA VAL A 214 -2.61 -3.05 -4.68
C VAL A 214 -1.62 -4.12 -5.09
N THR A 215 -1.72 -5.31 -4.49
CA THR A 215 -0.95 -6.48 -4.93
C THR A 215 -1.79 -7.35 -5.83
N ASP A 216 -1.18 -7.88 -6.88
CA ASP A 216 -1.84 -8.80 -7.79
C ASP A 216 -1.93 -10.21 -7.23
N LYS A 217 -2.83 -11.00 -7.82
CA LYS A 217 -2.94 -12.42 -7.53
C LYS A 217 -1.86 -13.19 -8.29
N HIS A 218 -0.80 -13.58 -7.60
CA HIS A 218 0.29 -14.38 -8.16
C HIS A 218 0.16 -15.84 -7.76
N THR A 219 0.07 -16.73 -8.75
CA THR A 219 -0.09 -18.17 -8.53
C THR A 219 0.88 -18.97 -9.40
N LYS A 220 1.32 -20.13 -8.87
CA LYS A 220 2.15 -21.09 -9.56
C LYS A 220 1.76 -22.51 -9.15
N THR A 221 1.55 -23.38 -10.11
CA THR A 221 1.40 -24.82 -9.85
C THR A 221 2.78 -25.48 -9.83
N VAL A 222 3.05 -26.25 -8.79
CA VAL A 222 4.29 -27.02 -8.62
C VAL A 222 3.97 -28.48 -8.33
N LYS A 223 4.81 -29.41 -8.77
CA LYS A 223 4.71 -30.81 -8.38
C LYS A 223 5.42 -31.01 -7.05
N GLN A 224 4.72 -31.49 -6.03
CA GLN A 224 5.26 -31.82 -4.72
C GLN A 224 4.84 -33.24 -4.36
N LYS A 225 5.79 -34.14 -4.14
CA LYS A 225 5.53 -35.57 -3.86
C LYS A 225 4.59 -36.21 -4.90
N GLY A 226 4.77 -35.90 -6.17
CA GLY A 226 3.95 -36.42 -7.28
C GLY A 226 2.57 -35.78 -7.46
N LYS A 227 2.15 -34.90 -6.58
CA LYS A 227 0.87 -34.17 -6.67
C LYS A 227 1.06 -32.73 -7.11
N GLU A 228 0.12 -32.21 -7.88
CA GLU A 228 0.07 -30.79 -8.20
C GLU A 228 -0.41 -29.99 -6.99
N VAL A 229 0.37 -28.98 -6.62
CA VAL A 229 0.07 -28.08 -5.51
C VAL A 229 0.07 -26.64 -6.04
N LEU A 230 -1.05 -25.94 -5.82
CA LEU A 230 -1.14 -24.51 -6.12
C LEU A 230 -0.39 -23.73 -5.03
N ARG A 231 0.58 -22.94 -5.43
CA ARG A 231 1.21 -21.93 -4.58
C ARG A 231 0.73 -20.54 -4.96
N SER A 232 0.59 -19.64 -4.01
CA SER A 232 0.24 -18.25 -4.24
C SER A 232 1.08 -17.35 -3.34
N PHE A 233 1.42 -16.15 -3.82
CA PHE A 233 2.09 -15.17 -2.99
C PHE A 233 1.28 -14.87 -1.72
N LEU A 234 -0.02 -14.62 -1.86
CA LEU A 234 -0.93 -14.42 -0.75
C LEU A 234 -2.05 -15.49 -0.79
N PHE A 235 -2.29 -16.13 0.35
CA PHE A 235 -3.51 -16.89 0.60
C PHE A 235 -4.37 -16.17 1.63
N SER A 236 -5.67 -16.12 1.34
CA SER A 236 -6.68 -15.66 2.29
C SER A 236 -6.73 -16.58 3.52
N PRO A 237 -7.26 -16.10 4.66
CA PRO A 237 -7.37 -16.89 5.87
C PRO A 237 -8.08 -18.24 5.67
N GLU A 238 -7.70 -19.20 6.49
CA GLU A 238 -8.29 -20.56 6.45
C GLU A 238 -9.71 -20.61 6.97
N GLU A 239 -10.09 -19.65 7.83
CA GLU A 239 -11.39 -19.62 8.51
C GLU A 239 -12.08 -18.27 8.31
N CYS A 240 -13.40 -18.28 8.35
CA CYS A 240 -14.25 -17.11 8.34
C CYS A 240 -15.24 -17.13 9.51
N GLY A 241 -14.95 -16.35 10.53
CA GLY A 241 -15.86 -16.06 11.65
C GLY A 241 -16.79 -14.86 11.40
N GLY A 242 -17.13 -14.59 10.13
CA GLY A 242 -17.95 -13.45 9.73
C GLY A 242 -17.13 -12.25 9.23
N LYS A 243 -16.01 -11.93 9.88
CA LYS A 243 -15.11 -10.85 9.47
C LYS A 243 -13.64 -11.24 9.65
N TRP A 244 -12.81 -10.84 8.72
CA TRP A 244 -11.35 -10.82 8.86
C TRP A 244 -10.92 -9.47 9.41
N LYS A 245 -9.95 -9.47 10.32
CA LYS A 245 -9.43 -8.26 10.95
C LYS A 245 -7.99 -8.05 10.53
N SER A 246 -7.66 -6.84 10.11
CA SER A 246 -6.32 -6.35 9.85
C SER A 246 -6.00 -5.18 10.76
N GLN A 247 -4.74 -4.76 10.81
CA GLN A 247 -4.35 -3.56 11.51
C GLN A 247 -3.09 -2.96 10.92
N ASP A 248 -2.97 -1.65 11.01
CA ASP A 248 -1.72 -0.92 10.88
C ASP A 248 -1.29 -0.36 12.24
N LYS A 249 -0.01 -0.54 12.59
CA LYS A 249 0.63 0.11 13.71
C LYS A 249 1.67 1.09 13.20
N ALA A 250 1.40 2.38 13.35
CA ALA A 250 2.34 3.45 13.09
C ALA A 250 3.14 3.78 14.35
N ASN A 251 4.45 3.93 14.22
CA ASN A 251 5.32 4.56 15.21
C ASN A 251 5.74 5.91 14.63
N TYR A 252 5.70 6.96 15.44
CA TYR A 252 5.95 8.32 15.01
C TYR A 252 7.34 8.81 15.43
N VAL A 253 7.81 9.88 14.78
CA VAL A 253 9.10 10.51 15.07
C VAL A 253 9.17 11.12 16.48
N ASP A 254 8.03 11.48 17.07
CA ASP A 254 7.90 12.01 18.44
C ASP A 254 7.93 10.90 19.52
N GLY A 255 8.16 9.65 19.14
CA GLY A 255 8.20 8.49 20.04
C GLY A 255 6.82 7.90 20.38
N THR A 256 5.72 8.51 19.96
CA THR A 256 4.37 7.98 20.17
C THR A 256 4.06 6.86 19.17
N SER A 257 3.00 6.10 19.41
CA SER A 257 2.53 5.10 18.46
C SER A 257 1.01 4.97 18.49
N GLN A 258 0.44 4.57 17.35
CA GLN A 258 -0.99 4.32 17.20
C GLN A 258 -1.24 3.00 16.48
N THR A 259 -2.35 2.34 16.80
CA THR A 259 -2.79 1.14 16.09
C THR A 259 -4.21 1.35 15.59
N ILE A 260 -4.37 1.28 14.28
CA ILE A 260 -5.66 1.39 13.61
C ILE A 260 -6.06 0.00 13.15
N LYS A 261 -7.32 -0.36 13.35
CA LYS A 261 -7.85 -1.68 12.99
C LYS A 261 -8.91 -1.52 11.92
N ASP A 262 -8.91 -2.44 10.99
CA ASP A 262 -9.93 -2.57 9.96
C ASP A 262 -10.53 -3.97 9.93
N SER A 263 -11.70 -4.13 9.33
CA SER A 263 -12.36 -5.42 9.21
C SER A 263 -13.14 -5.58 7.91
N GLN A 264 -12.87 -6.66 7.21
CA GLN A 264 -13.55 -7.05 5.97
C GLN A 264 -14.51 -8.21 6.22
N LYS A 265 -15.73 -8.13 5.67
CA LYS A 265 -16.64 -9.30 5.63
C LYS A 265 -16.02 -10.43 4.81
N CYS A 266 -16.05 -11.63 5.33
CA CYS A 266 -15.59 -12.84 4.65
C CYS A 266 -16.74 -13.77 4.32
N LYS A 267 -16.54 -14.66 3.34
CA LYS A 267 -17.49 -15.69 2.92
C LYS A 267 -16.92 -17.07 3.24
N LYS A 268 -17.75 -17.93 3.83
CA LYS A 268 -17.44 -19.36 3.95
C LYS A 268 -17.35 -19.99 2.55
N PRO A 269 -16.78 -21.19 2.42
CA PRO A 269 -16.67 -21.90 1.13
C PRO A 269 -18.01 -22.04 0.42
#